data_4b29a62dfb79af4341d8bfaa7a6e5b58
#
_entry.id   4b29a62dfb79af4341d8bfaa7a6e5b58
#
_cell.length_a   1.000
_cell.length_b   1.000
_cell.length_c   1.000
_cell.angle_alpha   90.00
_cell.angle_beta   90.00
_cell.angle_gamma   90.00
#
_symmetry.space_group_name_H-M   'P 1'
#
loop_
_entity.id
_entity.type
_entity.pdbx_description
1 polymer ?
#
loop_
_entity_poly.entity_id
_entity_poly.type
_entity_poly.pdbx_seq_one_letter_code
_entity_poly.pdbx_strand_id
1 'polypeptide(L)'
;MKVIKRDGTEVPFDEEKIIKAIRSANSDVAEDDRLSEDDAGFLVQAIRFQCESLGRAVSIEEIQDMVIEGMADLGHYQLALHYSEYRLRHEQLRKKSGTDAKVLSLLRHENELAKQENANKDPVLNSTMRDYLASEVSEDICRRYIFPEDVIHA
;
A
#
# COMPACT_ATOMS: atom_id res chain seq x y z
N MET A 1 -2.13 -9.63 18.42
CA MET A 1 -3.17 -9.18 17.50
C MET A 1 -2.66 -9.29 16.07
N LYS A 2 -3.52 -9.69 15.12
CA LYS A 2 -3.19 -9.83 13.69
C LYS A 2 -3.88 -8.76 12.86
N VAL A 3 -3.21 -8.31 11.83
CA VAL A 3 -3.68 -7.29 10.88
C VAL A 3 -3.72 -7.90 9.49
N ILE A 4 -4.82 -7.70 8.78
CA ILE A 4 -4.99 -8.16 7.40
C ILE A 4 -4.45 -7.10 6.46
N LYS A 5 -3.43 -7.44 5.68
CA LYS A 5 -2.93 -6.61 4.60
C LYS A 5 -3.92 -6.55 3.44
N ARG A 6 -3.68 -5.63 2.50
CA ARG A 6 -4.48 -5.47 1.28
C ARG A 6 -4.44 -6.66 0.32
N ASP A 7 -3.36 -7.45 0.40
CA ASP A 7 -3.20 -8.70 -0.33
C ASP A 7 -3.85 -9.91 0.34
N GLY A 8 -4.54 -9.70 1.50
CA GLY A 8 -5.19 -10.72 2.29
C GLY A 8 -4.28 -11.38 3.32
N THR A 9 -2.96 -11.15 3.29
CA THR A 9 -2.04 -11.76 4.25
C THR A 9 -2.21 -11.21 5.65
N GLU A 10 -2.12 -12.08 6.65
CA GLU A 10 -2.14 -11.70 8.06
C GLU A 10 -0.72 -11.47 8.58
N VAL A 11 -0.51 -10.31 9.19
CA VAL A 11 0.76 -9.93 9.83
C VAL A 11 0.53 -9.47 11.26
N PRO A 12 1.54 -9.50 12.12
CA PRO A 12 1.43 -8.91 13.45
C PRO A 12 1.20 -7.39 13.34
N PHE A 13 0.48 -6.84 14.32
CA PHE A 13 0.30 -5.39 14.46
C PHE A 13 1.65 -4.73 14.75
N ASP A 14 1.96 -3.68 14.01
CA ASP A 14 3.23 -2.98 14.06
C ASP A 14 2.99 -1.50 14.36
N GLU A 15 3.17 -1.12 15.61
CA GLU A 15 2.97 0.25 16.11
C GLU A 15 3.92 1.24 15.44
N GLU A 16 5.17 0.82 15.20
CA GLU A 16 6.19 1.71 14.62
C GLU A 16 5.82 2.19 13.21
N LYS A 17 5.13 1.37 12.43
CA LYS A 17 4.65 1.75 11.11
C LYS A 17 3.61 2.87 11.17
N ILE A 18 2.73 2.82 12.16
CA ILE A 18 1.71 3.86 12.37
C ILE A 18 2.39 5.16 12.83
N ILE A 19 3.27 5.07 13.82
CA ILE A 19 4.04 6.23 14.33
C ILE A 19 4.86 6.87 13.20
N LYS A 20 5.52 6.07 12.36
CA LYS A 20 6.26 6.56 11.21
C LYS A 20 5.37 7.29 10.19
N ALA A 21 4.17 6.78 9.94
CA ALA A 21 3.21 7.42 9.05
C ALA A 21 2.70 8.75 9.62
N ILE A 22 2.44 8.80 10.95
CA ILE A 22 2.07 10.04 11.66
C ILE A 22 3.19 11.06 11.58
N ARG A 23 4.43 10.67 11.85
CA ARG A 23 5.62 11.56 11.72
C ARG A 23 5.78 12.12 10.31
N SER A 24 5.54 11.29 9.30
CA SER A 24 5.60 11.73 7.91
C SER A 24 4.52 12.78 7.60
N ALA A 25 3.30 12.61 8.11
CA ALA A 25 2.24 13.60 7.97
C ALA A 25 2.53 14.87 8.78
N ASN A 26 3.11 14.76 9.98
CA ASN A 26 3.53 15.89 10.81
C ASN A 26 4.53 16.81 10.11
N SER A 27 5.39 16.29 9.22
CA SER A 27 6.36 17.12 8.50
C SER A 27 5.70 18.08 7.51
N ASP A 28 4.48 17.78 7.10
CA ASP A 28 3.76 18.50 6.06
C ASP A 28 2.76 19.56 6.64
N VAL A 29 2.64 19.63 7.97
CA VAL A 29 1.74 20.57 8.67
C VAL A 29 2.48 21.59 9.52
N ALA A 30 1.82 22.72 9.82
CA ALA A 30 2.36 23.74 10.70
C ALA A 30 2.61 23.20 12.12
N GLU A 31 3.52 23.84 12.87
CA GLU A 31 3.90 23.37 14.21
C GLU A 31 2.71 23.27 15.17
N ASP A 32 1.78 24.21 15.09
CA ASP A 32 0.58 24.26 15.94
C ASP A 32 -0.41 23.11 15.67
N ASP A 33 -0.35 22.53 14.47
CA ASP A 33 -1.22 21.43 14.06
C ASP A 33 -0.56 20.05 14.22
N ARG A 34 0.72 20.03 14.62
CA ARG A 34 1.45 18.76 14.80
C ARG A 34 1.00 18.02 16.04
N LEU A 35 0.89 16.72 15.90
CA LEU A 35 0.72 15.82 17.04
C LEU A 35 2.06 15.61 17.73
N SER A 36 2.10 15.74 19.05
CA SER A 36 3.32 15.43 19.83
C SER A 36 3.66 13.94 19.76
N GLU A 37 4.91 13.59 20.03
CA GLU A 37 5.33 12.16 20.09
C GLU A 37 4.59 11.39 21.18
N ASP A 38 4.32 12.03 22.32
CA ASP A 38 3.60 11.42 23.43
C ASP A 38 2.13 11.17 23.05
N ASP A 39 1.47 12.13 22.41
CA ASP A 39 0.09 12.00 21.93
C ASP A 39 -0.02 10.99 20.79
N ALA A 40 0.98 10.92 19.91
CA ALA A 40 1.05 9.90 18.87
C ALA A 40 1.18 8.49 19.48
N GLY A 41 2.03 8.34 20.48
CA GLY A 41 2.16 7.10 21.24
C GLY A 41 0.86 6.71 21.94
N PHE A 42 0.19 7.66 22.59
CA PHE A 42 -1.11 7.44 23.23
C PHE A 42 -2.18 7.02 22.22
N LEU A 43 -2.26 7.70 21.10
CA LEU A 43 -3.19 7.38 20.01
C LEU A 43 -2.99 5.95 19.50
N VAL A 44 -1.74 5.55 19.25
CA VAL A 44 -1.43 4.19 18.77
C VAL A 44 -1.80 3.12 19.79
N GLN A 45 -1.57 3.37 21.08
CA GLN A 45 -1.98 2.46 22.15
C GLN A 45 -3.51 2.34 22.26
N ALA A 46 -4.23 3.45 22.11
CA ALA A 46 -5.69 3.45 22.09
C ALA A 46 -6.24 2.64 20.90
N ILE A 47 -5.68 2.81 19.71
CA ILE A 47 -6.03 2.04 18.51
C ILE A 47 -5.76 0.56 18.72
N ARG A 48 -4.60 0.21 19.28
CA ARG A 48 -4.27 -1.18 19.62
C ARG A 48 -5.32 -1.79 20.52
N PHE A 49 -5.66 -1.10 21.62
CA PHE A 49 -6.67 -1.57 22.57
C PHE A 49 -8.03 -1.75 21.90
N GLN A 50 -8.44 -0.80 21.05
CA GLN A 50 -9.68 -0.88 20.30
C GLN A 50 -9.68 -2.09 19.35
N CYS A 51 -8.60 -2.31 18.61
CA CYS A 51 -8.46 -3.47 17.73
C CYS A 51 -8.47 -4.80 18.52
N GLU A 52 -7.84 -4.86 19.69
CA GLU A 52 -7.86 -6.06 20.54
C GLU A 52 -9.28 -6.35 21.07
N SER A 53 -10.05 -5.31 21.39
CA SER A 53 -11.43 -5.45 21.86
C SER A 53 -12.40 -6.00 20.80
N LEU A 54 -12.08 -5.83 19.51
CA LEU A 54 -12.89 -6.37 18.40
C LEU A 54 -12.83 -7.90 18.30
N GLY A 55 -11.80 -8.54 18.88
CA GLY A 55 -11.67 -10.01 18.94
C GLY A 55 -11.49 -10.69 17.58
N ARG A 56 -11.17 -9.92 16.51
CA ARG A 56 -10.92 -10.40 15.15
C ARG A 56 -9.67 -9.74 14.55
N ALA A 57 -9.19 -10.28 13.46
CA ALA A 57 -8.20 -9.59 12.65
C ALA A 57 -8.81 -8.32 12.03
N VAL A 58 -8.05 -7.22 12.05
CA VAL A 58 -8.49 -5.89 11.59
C VAL A 58 -7.71 -5.55 10.33
N SER A 59 -8.36 -4.96 9.34
CA SER A 59 -7.70 -4.56 8.10
C SER A 59 -6.83 -3.31 8.29
N ILE A 60 -5.84 -3.14 7.41
CA ILE A 60 -5.02 -1.91 7.40
C ILE A 60 -5.89 -0.67 7.17
N GLU A 61 -6.93 -0.78 6.35
CA GLU A 61 -7.86 0.30 6.07
C GLU A 61 -8.60 0.74 7.34
N GLU A 62 -9.14 -0.20 8.11
CA GLU A 62 -9.81 0.08 9.38
C GLU A 62 -8.86 0.76 10.38
N ILE A 63 -7.62 0.31 10.47
CA ILE A 63 -6.61 0.94 11.32
C ILE A 63 -6.33 2.38 10.89
N GLN A 64 -6.21 2.62 9.59
CA GLN A 64 -5.99 3.96 9.06
C GLN A 64 -7.18 4.90 9.30
N ASP A 65 -8.40 4.38 9.23
CA ASP A 65 -9.60 5.15 9.56
C ASP A 65 -9.61 5.51 11.05
N MET A 66 -9.27 4.58 11.95
CA MET A 66 -9.12 4.85 13.39
C MET A 66 -8.03 5.89 13.69
N VAL A 67 -6.92 5.90 12.92
CA VAL A 67 -5.87 6.92 13.07
C VAL A 67 -6.40 8.30 12.70
N ILE A 68 -7.14 8.43 11.59
CA ILE A 68 -7.73 9.69 11.13
C ILE A 68 -8.76 10.20 12.14
N GLU A 69 -9.67 9.34 12.59
CA GLU A 69 -10.68 9.67 13.60
C GLU A 69 -10.01 10.13 14.91
N GLY A 70 -9.03 9.38 15.40
CA GLY A 70 -8.33 9.73 16.63
C GLY A 70 -7.56 11.05 16.55
N MET A 71 -6.95 11.38 15.41
CA MET A 71 -6.34 12.70 15.19
C MET A 71 -7.39 13.82 15.22
N ALA A 72 -8.54 13.60 14.59
CA ALA A 72 -9.63 14.57 14.59
C ALA A 72 -10.23 14.76 15.98
N ASP A 73 -10.40 13.70 16.76
CA ASP A 73 -10.89 13.74 18.13
C ASP A 73 -9.95 14.51 19.08
N LEU A 74 -8.66 14.44 18.82
CA LEU A 74 -7.65 15.24 19.52
C LEU A 74 -7.60 16.69 19.05
N GLY A 75 -8.38 17.06 18.03
CA GLY A 75 -8.46 18.44 17.50
C GLY A 75 -7.46 18.75 16.38
N HIS A 76 -6.64 17.77 15.95
CA HIS A 76 -5.63 17.95 14.90
C HIS A 76 -6.21 17.70 13.49
N TYR A 77 -7.21 18.51 13.10
CA TYR A 77 -7.94 18.31 11.82
C TYR A 77 -7.07 18.46 10.58
N GLN A 78 -6.13 19.39 10.57
CA GLN A 78 -5.22 19.60 9.44
C GLN A 78 -4.29 18.38 9.28
N LEU A 79 -3.78 17.86 10.39
CA LEU A 79 -2.98 16.64 10.38
C LEU A 79 -3.77 15.44 9.86
N ALA A 80 -5.02 15.26 10.31
CA ALA A 80 -5.91 14.21 9.82
C ALA A 80 -6.14 14.31 8.30
N LEU A 81 -6.31 15.53 7.78
CA LEU A 81 -6.44 15.78 6.35
C LEU A 81 -5.17 15.40 5.59
N HIS A 82 -4.00 15.88 6.02
CA HIS A 82 -2.71 15.56 5.40
C HIS A 82 -2.39 14.05 5.46
N TYR A 83 -2.75 13.38 6.56
CA TYR A 83 -2.62 11.94 6.66
C TYR A 83 -3.51 11.21 5.64
N SER A 84 -4.73 11.69 5.41
CA SER A 84 -5.64 11.15 4.39
C SER A 84 -5.09 11.34 2.97
N GLU A 85 -4.51 12.51 2.69
CA GLU A 85 -3.84 12.79 1.40
C GLU A 85 -2.60 11.91 1.20
N TYR A 86 -1.79 11.73 2.25
CA TYR A 86 -0.65 10.80 2.23
C TYR A 86 -1.10 9.38 1.89
N ARG A 87 -2.15 8.88 2.56
CA ARG A 87 -2.75 7.57 2.30
C ARG A 87 -3.18 7.42 0.83
N LEU A 88 -3.91 8.40 0.31
CA LEU A 88 -4.40 8.41 -1.07
C LEU A 88 -3.24 8.43 -2.08
N ARG A 89 -2.21 9.25 -1.84
CA ARG A 89 -1.00 9.32 -2.68
C ARG A 89 -0.29 7.97 -2.74
N HIS A 90 -0.09 7.33 -1.59
CA HIS A 90 0.53 6.01 -1.52
C HIS A 90 -0.31 4.91 -2.19
N GLU A 91 -1.62 5.00 -2.13
CA GLU A 91 -2.51 4.10 -2.87
C GLU A 91 -2.35 4.27 -4.39
N GLN A 92 -2.30 5.51 -4.87
CA GLN A 92 -2.07 5.79 -6.29
C GLN A 92 -0.69 5.30 -6.76
N LEU A 93 0.36 5.49 -5.96
CA LEU A 93 1.69 4.98 -6.28
C LEU A 93 1.72 3.45 -6.38
N ARG A 94 1.04 2.75 -5.48
CA ARG A 94 0.92 1.27 -5.56
C ARG A 94 0.15 0.82 -6.80
N LYS A 95 -0.93 1.50 -7.17
CA LYS A 95 -1.68 1.21 -8.41
C LYS A 95 -0.79 1.40 -9.64
N LYS A 96 0.08 2.40 -9.65
CA LYS A 96 1.05 2.64 -10.75
C LYS A 96 2.16 1.60 -10.81
N SER A 97 2.56 1.00 -9.70
CA SER A 97 3.60 -0.04 -9.64
C SER A 97 3.04 -1.47 -9.73
N GLY A 98 1.75 -1.63 -9.92
CA GLY A 98 1.09 -2.92 -10.03
C GLY A 98 1.20 -3.56 -11.41
N THR A 99 0.65 -4.78 -11.55
CA THR A 99 0.64 -5.55 -12.80
C THR A 99 0.01 -4.78 -13.95
N ASP A 100 -1.05 -4.01 -13.70
CA ASP A 100 -1.70 -3.19 -14.72
C ASP A 100 -0.75 -2.15 -15.33
N ALA A 101 0.12 -1.54 -14.50
CA ALA A 101 1.13 -0.60 -14.99
C ALA A 101 2.22 -1.29 -15.82
N LYS A 102 2.66 -2.49 -15.43
CA LYS A 102 3.60 -3.30 -16.20
C LYS A 102 3.00 -3.72 -17.54
N VAL A 103 1.75 -4.20 -17.55
CA VAL A 103 1.02 -4.55 -18.77
C VAL A 103 0.88 -3.34 -19.69
N LEU A 104 0.51 -2.17 -19.15
CA LEU A 104 0.41 -0.95 -19.94
C LEU A 104 1.76 -0.49 -20.51
N SER A 105 2.85 -0.63 -19.74
CA SER A 105 4.20 -0.28 -20.22
C SER A 105 4.65 -1.20 -21.37
N LEU A 106 4.30 -2.48 -21.32
CA LEU A 106 4.54 -3.41 -22.41
C LEU A 106 3.72 -3.05 -23.66
N LEU A 107 2.44 -2.76 -23.51
CA LEU A 107 1.56 -2.36 -24.61
C LEU A 107 1.97 -1.02 -25.25
N ARG A 108 2.51 -0.09 -24.46
CA ARG A 108 3.00 1.21 -24.95
C ARG A 108 4.44 1.16 -25.49
N HIS A 109 5.06 -0.01 -25.53
CA HIS A 109 6.46 -0.17 -25.92
C HIS A 109 7.45 0.63 -25.05
N GLU A 110 7.12 0.85 -23.77
CA GLU A 110 7.95 1.60 -22.81
C GLU A 110 8.89 0.69 -22.01
N ASN A 111 8.72 -0.64 -22.08
CA ASN A 111 9.52 -1.59 -21.33
C ASN A 111 10.91 -1.77 -21.98
N GLU A 112 11.96 -1.38 -21.25
CA GLU A 112 13.34 -1.40 -21.72
C GLU A 112 13.88 -2.82 -22.01
N LEU A 113 13.46 -3.83 -21.21
CA LEU A 113 13.86 -5.22 -21.41
C LEU A 113 13.30 -5.77 -22.72
N ALA A 114 12.01 -5.51 -22.99
CA ALA A 114 11.38 -5.91 -24.24
C ALA A 114 11.96 -5.19 -25.46
N LYS A 115 12.40 -3.93 -25.30
CA LYS A 115 13.07 -3.18 -26.37
C LYS A 115 14.47 -3.74 -26.69
N GLN A 116 15.26 -4.10 -25.69
CA GLN A 116 16.63 -4.63 -25.89
C GLN A 116 16.63 -5.94 -26.66
N GLU A 117 15.71 -6.84 -26.38
CA GLU A 117 15.62 -8.14 -27.07
C GLU A 117 15.08 -8.03 -28.50
N ASN A 118 14.40 -6.94 -28.84
CA ASN A 118 13.74 -6.74 -30.13
C ASN A 118 14.24 -5.54 -30.94
N ALA A 119 15.48 -5.10 -30.69
CA ALA A 119 16.05 -3.91 -31.33
C ALA A 119 16.00 -3.87 -32.86
N ASN A 120 15.78 -5.01 -33.53
CA ASN A 120 15.79 -5.14 -34.98
C ASN A 120 14.41 -5.46 -35.59
N LYS A 121 13.31 -5.31 -34.84
CA LYS A 121 11.96 -5.65 -35.34
C LYS A 121 11.03 -4.45 -35.29
N ASP A 122 10.10 -4.40 -36.24
CA ASP A 122 9.05 -3.38 -36.33
C ASP A 122 8.23 -3.28 -35.03
N PRO A 123 7.66 -2.08 -34.70
CA PRO A 123 6.94 -1.81 -33.46
C PRO A 123 5.55 -2.47 -33.40
N VAL A 124 5.43 -3.68 -33.88
CA VAL A 124 4.24 -4.52 -33.74
C VAL A 124 4.47 -5.44 -32.54
N LEU A 125 3.38 -5.82 -31.89
CA LEU A 125 3.42 -6.77 -30.74
C LEU A 125 4.05 -8.09 -31.24
N ASN A 126 5.36 -8.21 -31.01
CA ASN A 126 6.13 -9.38 -31.46
C ASN A 126 6.02 -10.52 -30.45
N SER A 127 6.61 -11.68 -30.76
CA SER A 127 6.54 -12.87 -29.91
C SER A 127 7.07 -12.60 -28.52
N THR A 128 8.19 -11.89 -28.37
CA THR A 128 8.81 -11.60 -27.07
C THR A 128 7.95 -10.71 -26.20
N MET A 129 7.39 -9.64 -26.75
CA MET A 129 6.45 -8.77 -26.02
C MET A 129 5.19 -9.51 -25.59
N ARG A 130 4.68 -10.38 -26.48
CA ARG A 130 3.52 -11.22 -26.18
C ARG A 130 3.85 -12.20 -25.04
N ASP A 131 5.04 -12.78 -25.05
CA ASP A 131 5.47 -13.74 -24.03
C ASP A 131 5.68 -13.04 -22.67
N TYR A 132 6.27 -11.84 -22.63
CA TYR A 132 6.33 -11.02 -21.41
C TYR A 132 4.95 -10.65 -20.88
N LEU A 133 4.04 -10.21 -21.76
CA LEU A 133 2.67 -9.86 -21.39
C LEU A 133 1.93 -11.07 -20.83
N ALA A 134 2.04 -12.21 -21.49
CA ALA A 134 1.43 -13.47 -21.03
C ALA A 134 1.99 -13.93 -19.69
N SER A 135 3.30 -13.79 -19.48
CA SER A 135 3.97 -14.12 -18.22
C SER A 135 3.46 -13.24 -17.06
N GLU A 136 3.43 -11.91 -17.22
CA GLU A 136 2.96 -10.97 -16.19
C GLU A 136 1.48 -11.22 -15.82
N VAL A 137 0.62 -11.42 -16.83
CA VAL A 137 -0.81 -11.71 -16.60
C VAL A 137 -0.98 -13.08 -15.93
N SER A 138 -0.25 -14.09 -16.37
CA SER A 138 -0.30 -15.44 -15.81
C SER A 138 0.18 -15.46 -14.35
N GLU A 139 1.29 -14.78 -14.04
CA GLU A 139 1.80 -14.64 -12.67
C GLU A 139 0.78 -13.96 -11.76
N ASP A 140 0.14 -12.87 -12.22
CA ASP A 140 -0.86 -12.15 -11.46
C ASP A 140 -2.10 -13.02 -11.16
N ILE A 141 -2.60 -13.76 -12.18
CA ILE A 141 -3.73 -14.68 -12.01
C ILE A 141 -3.36 -15.81 -11.04
N CYS A 142 -2.19 -16.41 -11.19
CA CYS A 142 -1.74 -17.48 -10.30
C CYS A 142 -1.65 -17.00 -8.85
N ARG A 143 -1.05 -15.82 -8.64
CA ARG A 143 -0.92 -15.22 -7.31
C ARG A 143 -2.25 -14.90 -6.66
N ARG A 144 -3.24 -14.41 -7.41
CA ARG A 144 -4.54 -13.97 -6.87
C ARG A 144 -5.54 -15.11 -6.68
N TYR A 145 -5.51 -16.14 -7.52
CA TYR A 145 -6.61 -17.09 -7.61
C TYR A 145 -6.24 -18.57 -7.54
N ILE A 146 -4.99 -18.93 -7.80
CA ILE A 146 -4.62 -20.33 -7.97
C ILE A 146 -3.76 -20.87 -6.82
N PHE A 147 -2.78 -20.10 -6.37
CA PHE A 147 -1.86 -20.56 -5.32
C PHE A 147 -2.28 -20.06 -3.94
N PRO A 148 -2.28 -20.93 -2.92
CA PRO A 148 -2.38 -20.52 -1.52
C PRO A 148 -1.22 -19.58 -1.14
N GLU A 149 -1.45 -18.67 -0.19
CA GLU A 149 -0.47 -17.65 0.23
C GLU A 149 0.85 -18.24 0.74
N ASP A 150 0.81 -19.40 1.39
CA ASP A 150 1.96 -20.14 1.90
C ASP A 150 2.88 -20.68 0.80
N VAL A 151 2.40 -20.83 -0.42
CA VAL A 151 3.20 -21.27 -1.59
C VAL A 151 3.88 -20.09 -2.29
N ILE A 152 3.30 -18.91 -2.21
CA ILE A 152 3.82 -17.69 -2.87
C ILE A 152 5.08 -17.13 -2.15
N HIS A 153 5.25 -17.46 -0.86
CA HIS A 153 6.33 -16.95 -0.02
C HIS A 153 7.43 -17.99 0.29
N ALA A 154 7.36 -19.16 -0.31
CA ALA A 154 8.42 -20.17 -0.26
C ALA A 154 9.49 -19.92 -1.32
#